data_d3b8d86897d4934c93e17796014fa810
#
_entry.id   d3b8d86897d4934c93e17796014fa810
#
_cell.length_a   1.000
_cell.length_b   1.000
_cell.length_c   1.000
_cell.angle_alpha   90.00
_cell.angle_beta   90.00
_cell.angle_gamma   90.00
#
_symmetry.space_group_name_H-M   'P 1'
#
loop_
_entity.id
_entity.type
_entity.pdbx_description
1 polymer ?
#
loop_
_entity_poly.entity_id
_entity_poly.type
_entity_poly.pdbx_seq_one_letter_code
_entity_poly.pdbx_strand_id
1 'polypeptide(L)'
;RKMLEQETFNQQMRIVCNGPKTEKYINLIDELQHKGLKVIPIIEGPTELKSFQYSRFDVGIRLDMPVKSKSSWNKPIDRFGFSRDELLKMTPFKNLRVLHYRIGSKYEKPSDILASTKYALNVFFKLKEKNHTLDTLDIGGGMPVPYERIRKYPVDKILEKIFELLKNESEKHGVSHPNLICEWGRFMVAPAQITIYKIIDTKKIVQKGVDAKKWYVIDGSFMNDLIDTWAIGQKWAVAPANNRFDDKLTEAWISGSSCDSDDIYTGVDGVVQLPDYDFDQNDPLHIVFFDTGAYQDALASHHCMLSSPLKIIAENGHIVVARKRESSEDVGKSFGW
;
A
#
# COMPACT_ATOMS: atom_id res chain seq x y z
N ARG A 1 -1.70 19.54 -4.71
CA ARG A 1 -1.88 20.72 -5.57
C ARG A 1 -1.55 20.39 -7.02
N LYS A 2 -0.33 19.95 -7.35
CA LYS A 2 0.06 19.62 -8.74
C LYS A 2 -0.85 18.58 -9.42
N MET A 3 -1.33 17.57 -8.69
CA MET A 3 -2.26 16.57 -9.25
C MET A 3 -3.62 17.17 -9.61
N LEU A 4 -4.05 18.24 -8.92
CA LEU A 4 -5.33 18.93 -9.17
C LEU A 4 -5.31 19.77 -10.44
N GLU A 5 -4.12 20.04 -10.96
CA GLU A 5 -3.89 20.84 -12.18
C GLU A 5 -3.85 19.95 -13.44
N GLN A 6 -3.94 18.61 -13.27
CA GLN A 6 -3.96 17.69 -14.39
C GLN A 6 -5.38 17.54 -14.97
N GLU A 7 -5.50 17.45 -16.28
CA GLU A 7 -6.77 17.28 -17.01
C GLU A 7 -7.60 16.06 -16.56
N THR A 8 -6.93 15.02 -16.02
CA THR A 8 -7.57 13.82 -15.50
C THR A 8 -8.28 14.04 -14.16
N PHE A 9 -8.03 15.18 -13.48
CA PHE A 9 -8.67 15.48 -12.20
C PHE A 9 -10.06 16.04 -12.39
N ASN A 10 -11.07 15.27 -11.98
CA ASN A 10 -12.46 15.70 -12.03
C ASN A 10 -12.87 16.33 -10.69
N GLN A 11 -13.48 17.52 -10.71
CA GLN A 11 -14.00 18.22 -9.53
C GLN A 11 -15.06 17.41 -8.74
N GLN A 12 -15.65 16.39 -9.36
CA GLN A 12 -16.56 15.47 -8.68
C GLN A 12 -15.85 14.42 -7.82
N MET A 13 -14.56 14.22 -8.02
CA MET A 13 -13.76 13.30 -7.21
C MET A 13 -13.71 13.75 -5.76
N ARG A 14 -13.84 12.79 -4.84
CA ARG A 14 -13.64 13.02 -3.41
C ARG A 14 -12.17 12.80 -3.06
N ILE A 15 -11.60 13.71 -2.28
CA ILE A 15 -10.25 13.62 -1.75
C ILE A 15 -10.36 13.32 -0.26
N VAL A 16 -10.08 12.09 0.13
CA VAL A 16 -10.07 11.68 1.54
C VAL A 16 -8.69 11.96 2.13
N CYS A 17 -8.66 12.75 3.20
CA CYS A 17 -7.42 13.18 3.85
C CYS A 17 -7.25 12.47 5.19
N ASN A 18 -6.47 11.38 5.18
CA ASN A 18 -6.13 10.59 6.36
C ASN A 18 -4.85 11.10 7.04
N GLY A 19 -4.55 10.54 8.21
CA GLY A 19 -3.36 10.85 9.00
C GLY A 19 -3.45 12.15 9.80
N PRO A 20 -2.59 12.35 10.79
CA PRO A 20 -2.56 13.56 11.62
C PRO A 20 -2.28 14.79 10.76
N LYS A 21 -3.05 15.85 10.98
CA LYS A 21 -2.99 17.06 10.17
C LYS A 21 -2.31 18.18 10.96
N THR A 22 -1.18 18.65 10.40
CA THR A 22 -0.53 19.88 10.87
C THR A 22 -1.38 21.09 10.51
N GLU A 23 -1.15 22.22 11.15
CA GLU A 23 -1.81 23.49 10.83
C GLU A 23 -1.71 23.84 9.33
N LYS A 24 -0.51 23.68 8.74
CA LYS A 24 -0.31 23.90 7.31
C LYS A 24 -1.16 22.98 6.44
N TYR A 25 -1.36 21.73 6.89
CA TYR A 25 -2.22 20.78 6.17
C TYR A 25 -3.70 21.18 6.29
N ILE A 26 -4.15 21.59 7.48
CA ILE A 26 -5.52 22.06 7.73
C ILE A 26 -5.81 23.28 6.84
N ASN A 27 -4.89 24.27 6.79
CA ASN A 27 -5.03 25.45 5.95
C ASN A 27 -5.13 25.09 4.46
N LEU A 28 -4.37 24.10 3.99
CA LEU A 28 -4.47 23.63 2.61
C LEU A 28 -5.82 22.95 2.33
N ILE A 29 -6.33 22.15 3.25
CA ILE A 29 -7.66 21.54 3.14
C ILE A 29 -8.73 22.63 3.00
N ASP A 30 -8.70 23.59 3.89
CA ASP A 30 -9.64 24.72 3.88
C ASP A 30 -9.57 25.52 2.56
N GLU A 31 -8.36 25.85 2.08
CA GLU A 31 -8.15 26.50 0.78
C GLU A 31 -8.82 25.71 -0.36
N LEU A 32 -8.61 24.39 -0.40
CA LEU A 32 -9.16 23.54 -1.46
C LEU A 32 -10.68 23.41 -1.37
N GLN A 33 -11.24 23.29 -0.17
CA GLN A 33 -12.68 23.27 0.06
C GLN A 33 -13.33 24.60 -0.37
N HIS A 34 -12.71 25.74 -0.10
CA HIS A 34 -13.18 27.06 -0.58
C HIS A 34 -13.13 27.18 -2.10
N LYS A 35 -12.24 26.46 -2.79
CA LYS A 35 -12.20 26.35 -4.25
C LYS A 35 -13.25 25.41 -4.83
N GLY A 36 -14.15 24.87 -4.00
CA GLY A 36 -15.23 23.98 -4.42
C GLY A 36 -14.85 22.52 -4.61
N LEU A 37 -13.64 22.12 -4.20
CA LEU A 37 -13.21 20.72 -4.25
C LEU A 37 -13.81 19.90 -3.10
N LYS A 38 -14.18 18.67 -3.38
CA LYS A 38 -14.73 17.73 -2.38
C LYS A 38 -13.62 17.10 -1.53
N VAL A 39 -12.97 17.90 -0.70
CA VAL A 39 -11.92 17.44 0.22
C VAL A 39 -12.56 17.10 1.56
N ILE A 40 -12.37 15.88 2.03
CA ILE A 40 -12.96 15.33 3.25
C ILE A 40 -11.83 14.97 4.23
N PRO A 41 -11.53 15.82 5.22
CA PRO A 41 -10.59 15.47 6.29
C PRO A 41 -11.21 14.40 7.19
N ILE A 42 -10.48 13.33 7.45
CA ILE A 42 -10.85 12.31 8.42
C ILE A 42 -10.24 12.71 9.77
N ILE A 43 -11.10 13.02 10.73
CA ILE A 43 -10.71 13.41 12.09
C ILE A 43 -10.19 12.17 12.83
N GLU A 44 -8.93 12.21 13.24
CA GLU A 44 -8.23 11.07 13.82
C GLU A 44 -7.82 11.27 15.29
N GLY A 45 -8.09 12.44 15.85
CA GLY A 45 -7.75 12.75 17.24
C GLY A 45 -8.38 14.02 17.80
N PRO A 46 -8.26 14.25 19.13
CA PRO A 46 -8.94 15.34 19.82
C PRO A 46 -8.53 16.75 19.35
N THR A 47 -7.29 16.93 18.91
CA THR A 47 -6.81 18.23 18.39
C THR A 47 -7.52 18.58 17.09
N GLU A 48 -7.65 17.62 16.18
CA GLU A 48 -8.36 17.81 14.92
C GLU A 48 -9.86 17.99 15.12
N LEU A 49 -10.43 17.30 16.12
CA LEU A 49 -11.84 17.45 16.48
C LEU A 49 -12.19 18.92 16.75
N LYS A 50 -11.34 19.65 17.51
CA LYS A 50 -11.54 21.08 17.78
C LYS A 50 -11.55 21.91 16.49
N SER A 51 -10.74 21.55 15.49
CA SER A 51 -10.64 22.29 14.23
C SER A 51 -11.80 22.03 13.28
N PHE A 52 -12.36 20.81 13.28
CA PHE A 52 -13.29 20.37 12.24
C PHE A 52 -14.72 20.11 12.72
N GLN A 53 -14.99 20.01 14.02
CA GLN A 53 -16.32 19.66 14.54
C GLN A 53 -17.44 20.58 14.05
N TYR A 54 -17.15 21.86 13.90
CA TYR A 54 -18.11 22.88 13.45
C TYR A 54 -17.87 23.35 12.01
N SER A 55 -17.08 22.57 11.26
CA SER A 55 -16.82 22.89 9.85
C SER A 55 -18.13 23.02 9.05
N ARG A 56 -18.18 23.99 8.17
CA ARG A 56 -19.27 24.12 7.17
C ARG A 56 -19.10 23.15 5.99
N PHE A 57 -17.96 22.56 5.84
CA PHE A 57 -17.64 21.59 4.81
C PHE A 57 -17.74 20.15 5.34
N ASP A 58 -17.84 19.21 4.41
CA ASP A 58 -17.90 17.79 4.72
C ASP A 58 -16.64 17.32 5.46
N VAL A 59 -16.84 16.55 6.51
CA VAL A 59 -15.79 15.92 7.31
C VAL A 59 -16.08 14.43 7.50
N GLY A 60 -15.05 13.68 7.80
CA GLY A 60 -15.15 12.28 8.26
C GLY A 60 -14.58 12.13 9.66
N ILE A 61 -14.87 11.01 10.30
CA ILE A 61 -14.29 10.65 11.59
C ILE A 61 -13.84 9.20 11.58
N ARG A 62 -12.72 8.92 12.21
CA ARG A 62 -12.16 7.58 12.29
C ARG A 62 -12.60 6.84 13.53
N LEU A 63 -13.11 5.63 13.31
CA LEU A 63 -13.42 4.65 14.35
C LEU A 63 -12.17 3.82 14.64
N ASP A 64 -11.75 3.79 15.91
CA ASP A 64 -10.78 2.83 16.40
C ASP A 64 -11.46 1.45 16.54
N MET A 65 -10.88 0.47 15.85
CA MET A 65 -11.48 -0.87 15.73
C MET A 65 -10.96 -1.81 16.82
N PRO A 66 -11.87 -2.44 17.59
CA PRO A 66 -11.47 -3.42 18.60
C PRO A 66 -11.07 -4.77 17.98
N VAL A 67 -11.28 -4.96 16.68
CA VAL A 67 -11.02 -6.23 15.99
C VAL A 67 -9.52 -6.37 15.75
N LYS A 68 -8.95 -7.45 16.29
CA LYS A 68 -7.56 -7.82 16.07
C LYS A 68 -7.48 -8.73 14.83
N SER A 69 -6.92 -8.24 13.76
CA SER A 69 -6.55 -9.05 12.60
C SER A 69 -5.09 -9.50 12.74
N LYS A 70 -4.76 -10.72 12.36
CA LYS A 70 -3.36 -11.13 12.16
C LYS A 70 -2.85 -10.46 10.89
N SER A 71 -2.29 -9.28 11.01
CA SER A 71 -1.67 -8.57 9.90
C SER A 71 -0.30 -8.04 10.31
N SER A 72 0.60 -7.87 9.36
CA SER A 72 1.96 -7.35 9.60
C SER A 72 1.97 -5.96 10.26
N TRP A 73 0.86 -5.23 10.20
CA TRP A 73 0.71 -3.87 10.72
C TRP A 73 -0.40 -3.74 11.78
N ASN A 74 -0.83 -4.86 12.35
CA ASN A 74 -1.81 -4.82 13.43
C ASN A 74 -1.12 -4.51 14.75
N LYS A 75 -1.33 -3.31 15.24
CA LYS A 75 -0.92 -2.92 16.58
C LYS A 75 -2.11 -3.07 17.53
N PRO A 76 -1.92 -3.72 18.69
CA PRO A 76 -3.00 -3.89 19.67
C PRO A 76 -3.50 -2.55 20.22
N ILE A 77 -2.71 -1.49 20.09
CA ILE A 77 -3.05 -0.11 20.46
C ILE A 77 -2.67 0.77 19.28
N ASP A 78 -3.66 1.38 18.64
CA ASP A 78 -3.45 2.38 17.59
C ASP A 78 -3.49 3.80 18.18
N ARG A 79 -2.81 4.73 17.54
CA ARG A 79 -2.81 6.15 17.89
C ARG A 79 -3.92 6.93 17.20
N PHE A 80 -4.70 6.29 16.35
CA PHE A 80 -5.65 6.91 15.45
C PHE A 80 -7.09 6.53 15.79
N GLY A 81 -7.97 7.54 15.65
CA GLY A 81 -9.40 7.33 15.76
C GLY A 81 -9.91 7.40 17.20
N PHE A 82 -11.18 7.19 17.31
CA PHE A 82 -11.93 7.23 18.57
C PHE A 82 -12.64 5.90 18.79
N SER A 83 -12.71 5.46 20.02
CA SER A 83 -13.52 4.30 20.38
C SER A 83 -15.00 4.54 20.06
N ARG A 84 -15.76 3.44 19.91
CA ARG A 84 -17.20 3.51 19.74
C ARG A 84 -17.88 4.38 20.78
N ASP A 85 -17.50 4.21 22.06
CA ASP A 85 -18.17 4.89 23.16
C ASP A 85 -17.85 6.39 23.19
N GLU A 86 -16.64 6.80 22.80
CA GLU A 86 -16.29 8.20 22.59
C GLU A 86 -17.11 8.80 21.46
N LEU A 87 -17.18 8.14 20.30
CA LEU A 87 -17.96 8.61 19.16
C LEU A 87 -19.44 8.80 19.49
N LEU A 88 -20.04 7.85 20.22
CA LEU A 88 -21.44 7.92 20.59
C LEU A 88 -21.76 9.00 21.65
N LYS A 89 -20.76 9.43 22.42
CA LYS A 89 -20.89 10.53 23.41
C LYS A 89 -20.63 11.91 22.80
N MET A 90 -20.01 12.00 21.62
CA MET A 90 -19.71 13.29 21.00
C MET A 90 -20.96 14.08 20.68
N THR A 91 -20.84 15.40 20.75
CA THR A 91 -21.84 16.34 20.23
C THR A 91 -21.99 16.10 18.71
N PRO A 92 -23.21 16.19 18.16
CA PRO A 92 -23.43 16.02 16.73
C PRO A 92 -22.60 17.00 15.90
N PHE A 93 -22.11 16.53 14.78
CA PHE A 93 -21.40 17.33 13.81
C PHE A 93 -22.38 18.01 12.86
N LYS A 94 -22.02 19.18 12.35
CA LYS A 94 -22.84 19.86 11.36
C LYS A 94 -22.83 19.13 10.00
N ASN A 95 -21.67 18.66 9.57
CA ASN A 95 -21.46 18.06 8.24
C ASN A 95 -20.61 16.78 8.30
N LEU A 96 -20.91 15.86 9.21
CA LEU A 96 -20.29 14.56 9.23
C LEU A 96 -20.80 13.73 8.05
N ARG A 97 -19.91 13.36 7.12
CA ARG A 97 -20.22 12.63 5.89
C ARG A 97 -19.74 11.19 5.91
N VAL A 98 -18.55 10.97 6.50
CA VAL A 98 -17.84 9.69 6.41
C VAL A 98 -17.56 9.14 7.79
N LEU A 99 -17.91 7.87 8.02
CA LEU A 99 -17.30 7.06 9.07
C LEU A 99 -16.21 6.21 8.44
N HIS A 100 -14.97 6.44 8.85
CA HIS A 100 -13.79 5.70 8.37
C HIS A 100 -13.32 4.70 9.43
N TYR A 101 -12.82 3.55 8.99
CA TYR A 101 -12.06 2.63 9.84
C TYR A 101 -10.96 1.91 9.06
N ARG A 102 -10.00 1.35 9.79
CA ARG A 102 -8.96 0.50 9.23
C ARG A 102 -8.59 -0.60 10.22
N ILE A 103 -8.41 -1.83 9.76
CA ILE A 103 -8.07 -2.99 10.60
C ILE A 103 -6.66 -3.55 10.34
N GLY A 104 -5.83 -2.87 9.59
CA GLY A 104 -4.45 -3.27 9.29
C GLY A 104 -4.17 -3.40 7.80
N SER A 105 -3.11 -4.12 7.44
CA SER A 105 -2.71 -4.39 6.05
C SER A 105 -2.52 -5.88 5.84
N LYS A 106 -2.81 -6.37 4.60
CA LYS A 106 -2.66 -7.77 4.21
C LYS A 106 -3.52 -8.70 5.11
N TYR A 107 -4.83 -8.53 5.06
CA TYR A 107 -5.75 -9.42 5.80
C TYR A 107 -5.54 -10.87 5.39
N GLU A 108 -5.21 -11.73 6.33
CA GLU A 108 -5.07 -13.16 6.06
C GLU A 108 -6.42 -13.82 5.79
N LYS A 109 -7.47 -13.37 6.47
CA LYS A 109 -8.80 -13.99 6.42
C LYS A 109 -9.86 -13.00 5.93
N PRO A 110 -10.63 -13.37 4.89
CA PRO A 110 -11.81 -12.59 4.45
C PRO A 110 -12.83 -12.33 5.55
N SER A 111 -12.95 -13.25 6.53
CA SER A 111 -13.84 -13.09 7.68
C SER A 111 -13.55 -11.85 8.51
N ASP A 112 -12.29 -11.41 8.58
CA ASP A 112 -11.89 -10.27 9.39
C ASP A 112 -12.45 -8.96 8.82
N ILE A 113 -12.44 -8.83 7.47
CA ILE A 113 -13.05 -7.68 6.78
C ILE A 113 -14.55 -7.65 7.06
N LEU A 114 -15.23 -8.79 6.92
CA LEU A 114 -16.68 -8.87 7.10
C LEU A 114 -17.11 -8.58 8.55
N ALA A 115 -16.40 -9.13 9.53
CA ALA A 115 -16.65 -8.87 10.95
C ALA A 115 -16.45 -7.39 11.30
N SER A 116 -15.41 -6.78 10.77
CA SER A 116 -15.08 -5.37 10.96
C SER A 116 -16.11 -4.46 10.31
N THR A 117 -16.52 -4.78 9.08
CA THR A 117 -17.58 -4.04 8.37
C THR A 117 -18.89 -4.08 9.16
N LYS A 118 -19.27 -5.26 9.66
CA LYS A 118 -20.49 -5.42 10.48
C LYS A 118 -20.42 -4.60 11.77
N TYR A 119 -19.28 -4.60 12.45
CA TYR A 119 -19.09 -3.78 13.64
C TYR A 119 -19.18 -2.28 13.32
N ALA A 120 -18.52 -1.83 12.27
CA ALA A 120 -18.54 -0.44 11.83
C ALA A 120 -19.93 0.02 11.40
N LEU A 121 -20.71 -0.83 10.74
CA LEU A 121 -22.12 -0.55 10.39
C LEU A 121 -23.00 -0.32 11.64
N ASN A 122 -22.82 -1.12 12.68
CA ASN A 122 -23.53 -0.92 13.93
C ASN A 122 -23.23 0.46 14.54
N VAL A 123 -21.97 0.91 14.46
CA VAL A 123 -21.58 2.26 14.94
C VAL A 123 -22.13 3.33 13.99
N PHE A 124 -22.06 3.11 12.68
CA PHE A 124 -22.53 4.02 11.65
C PHE A 124 -24.01 4.38 11.84
N PHE A 125 -24.88 3.39 12.00
CA PHE A 125 -26.30 3.64 12.13
C PHE A 125 -26.64 4.39 13.42
N LYS A 126 -25.97 4.08 14.55
CA LYS A 126 -26.14 4.84 15.80
C LYS A 126 -25.64 6.28 15.68
N LEU A 127 -24.55 6.52 14.95
CA LEU A 127 -24.09 7.89 14.68
C LEU A 127 -25.04 8.63 13.75
N LYS A 128 -25.64 7.94 12.78
CA LYS A 128 -26.56 8.52 11.81
C LYS A 128 -27.83 9.06 12.47
N GLU A 129 -28.30 8.47 13.56
CA GLU A 129 -29.47 8.95 14.31
C GLU A 129 -29.36 10.43 14.71
N LYS A 130 -28.16 10.91 14.99
CA LYS A 130 -27.88 12.31 15.39
C LYS A 130 -27.02 13.10 14.40
N ASN A 131 -26.49 12.46 13.35
CA ASN A 131 -25.71 13.07 12.29
C ASN A 131 -26.33 12.75 10.94
N HIS A 132 -27.41 13.43 10.58
CA HIS A 132 -28.25 13.12 9.41
C HIS A 132 -27.49 13.20 8.08
N THR A 133 -26.39 13.96 8.02
CA THR A 133 -25.52 14.08 6.85
C THR A 133 -24.61 12.87 6.64
N LEU A 134 -24.46 11.98 7.62
CA LEU A 134 -23.62 10.78 7.52
C LEU A 134 -24.21 9.79 6.51
N ASP A 135 -23.54 9.58 5.39
CA ASP A 135 -24.03 8.76 4.28
C ASP A 135 -22.98 7.83 3.66
N THR A 136 -21.76 7.84 4.17
CA THR A 136 -20.66 7.09 3.57
C THR A 136 -19.90 6.31 4.63
N LEU A 137 -19.65 5.03 4.36
CA LEU A 137 -18.76 4.17 5.14
C LEU A 137 -17.46 3.96 4.34
N ASP A 138 -16.34 4.35 4.93
CA ASP A 138 -15.00 4.09 4.38
C ASP A 138 -14.37 2.95 5.16
N ILE A 139 -14.17 1.82 4.49
CA ILE A 139 -13.64 0.59 5.07
C ILE A 139 -12.11 0.53 5.05
N GLY A 140 -11.46 1.63 4.69
CA GLY A 140 -10.02 1.77 4.67
C GLY A 140 -9.29 0.83 3.71
N GLY A 141 -7.99 0.74 3.91
CA GLY A 141 -7.10 -0.13 3.15
C GLY A 141 -6.95 -1.53 3.75
N GLY A 142 -6.05 -2.32 3.15
CA GLY A 142 -5.61 -3.61 3.71
C GLY A 142 -5.88 -4.83 2.84
N MET A 143 -6.56 -4.69 1.70
CA MET A 143 -6.74 -5.78 0.74
C MET A 143 -5.37 -6.35 0.35
N PRO A 144 -5.14 -7.67 0.51
CA PRO A 144 -3.87 -8.30 0.20
C PRO A 144 -3.64 -8.43 -1.31
N VAL A 145 -2.37 -8.44 -1.69
CA VAL A 145 -1.90 -8.82 -3.02
C VAL A 145 -1.31 -10.22 -2.94
N PRO A 146 -1.65 -11.13 -3.84
CA PRO A 146 -1.06 -12.47 -3.89
C PRO A 146 0.34 -12.42 -4.52
N TYR A 147 1.28 -11.77 -3.87
CA TYR A 147 2.65 -11.56 -4.37
C TYR A 147 3.37 -12.84 -4.78
N GLU A 148 3.08 -13.94 -4.10
CA GLU A 148 3.68 -15.24 -4.35
C GLU A 148 2.97 -15.99 -5.49
N ARG A 149 1.85 -15.41 -6.00
CA ARG A 149 0.99 -15.99 -7.05
C ARG A 149 0.46 -17.42 -6.77
N ILE A 150 0.67 -17.91 -5.57
CA ILE A 150 0.26 -19.28 -5.16
C ILE A 150 -1.25 -19.35 -4.90
N ARG A 151 -1.87 -18.26 -4.43
CA ARG A 151 -3.30 -18.20 -4.08
C ARG A 151 -3.96 -16.97 -4.65
N LYS A 152 -5.13 -17.13 -5.29
CA LYS A 152 -6.01 -16.01 -5.62
C LYS A 152 -6.81 -15.62 -4.38
N TYR A 153 -6.77 -14.34 -4.03
CA TYR A 153 -7.62 -13.81 -2.97
C TYR A 153 -9.02 -13.51 -3.53
N PRO A 154 -10.13 -13.97 -2.88
CA PRO A 154 -11.47 -13.95 -3.46
C PRO A 154 -12.13 -12.57 -3.31
N VAL A 155 -11.58 -11.55 -3.97
CA VAL A 155 -12.01 -10.13 -3.82
C VAL A 155 -13.47 -9.94 -4.20
N ASP A 156 -13.92 -10.51 -5.32
CA ASP A 156 -15.31 -10.37 -5.79
C ASP A 156 -16.30 -10.93 -4.76
N LYS A 157 -16.03 -12.11 -4.22
CA LYS A 157 -16.87 -12.71 -3.17
C LYS A 157 -16.87 -11.92 -1.86
N ILE A 158 -15.78 -11.21 -1.57
CA ILE A 158 -15.71 -10.34 -0.40
C ILE A 158 -16.58 -9.11 -0.62
N LEU A 159 -16.50 -8.49 -1.80
CA LEU A 159 -17.33 -7.34 -2.17
C LEU A 159 -18.82 -7.72 -2.16
N GLU A 160 -19.21 -8.83 -2.77
CA GLU A 160 -20.60 -9.33 -2.73
C GLU A 160 -21.11 -9.40 -1.28
N LYS A 161 -20.34 -10.05 -0.39
CA LYS A 161 -20.71 -10.17 1.03
C LYS A 161 -20.74 -8.84 1.77
N ILE A 162 -19.86 -7.88 1.42
CA ILE A 162 -19.92 -6.53 1.98
C ILE A 162 -21.20 -5.85 1.55
N PHE A 163 -21.58 -5.92 0.28
CA PHE A 163 -22.85 -5.34 -0.21
C PHE A 163 -24.08 -6.00 0.41
N GLU A 164 -24.07 -7.31 0.59
CA GLU A 164 -25.14 -8.03 1.33
C GLU A 164 -25.25 -7.52 2.78
N LEU A 165 -24.12 -7.31 3.47
CA LEU A 165 -24.11 -6.73 4.83
C LEU A 165 -24.68 -5.31 4.84
N LEU A 166 -24.23 -4.45 3.91
CA LEU A 166 -24.74 -3.08 3.79
C LEU A 166 -26.25 -3.08 3.61
N LYS A 167 -26.79 -3.90 2.71
CA LYS A 167 -28.20 -4.03 2.43
C LYS A 167 -28.98 -4.51 3.67
N ASN A 168 -28.57 -5.65 4.22
CA ASN A 168 -29.29 -6.30 5.33
C ASN A 168 -29.32 -5.43 6.59
N GLU A 169 -28.20 -4.77 6.94
CA GLU A 169 -28.16 -3.90 8.11
C GLU A 169 -28.96 -2.61 7.87
N SER A 170 -28.96 -2.06 6.66
CA SER A 170 -29.77 -0.88 6.31
C SER A 170 -31.28 -1.16 6.38
N GLU A 171 -31.73 -2.30 5.89
CA GLU A 171 -33.12 -2.74 5.99
C GLU A 171 -33.57 -2.87 7.44
N LYS A 172 -32.74 -3.41 8.34
CA LYS A 172 -33.04 -3.50 9.80
C LYS A 172 -33.25 -2.14 10.45
N HIS A 173 -32.54 -1.13 9.98
CA HIS A 173 -32.62 0.25 10.51
C HIS A 173 -33.62 1.12 9.74
N GLY A 174 -34.28 0.61 8.69
CA GLY A 174 -35.26 1.35 7.89
C GLY A 174 -34.69 2.56 7.14
N VAL A 175 -33.40 2.52 6.77
CA VAL A 175 -32.70 3.61 6.09
C VAL A 175 -32.00 3.11 4.81
N SER A 176 -31.68 4.04 3.92
CA SER A 176 -30.87 3.72 2.74
C SER A 176 -29.47 3.26 3.15
N HIS A 177 -28.89 2.31 2.38
CA HIS A 177 -27.52 1.86 2.62
C HIS A 177 -26.51 3.00 2.39
N PRO A 178 -25.40 3.02 3.14
CA PRO A 178 -24.33 3.99 2.92
C PRO A 178 -23.63 3.78 1.58
N ASN A 179 -23.04 4.87 1.06
CA ASN A 179 -22.01 4.75 0.03
C ASN A 179 -20.79 4.04 0.62
N LEU A 180 -20.07 3.29 -0.21
CA LEU A 180 -18.87 2.58 0.19
C LEU A 180 -17.63 3.22 -0.41
N ILE A 181 -16.61 3.46 0.42
CA ILE A 181 -15.24 3.80 0.00
C ILE A 181 -14.32 2.67 0.41
N CYS A 182 -13.44 2.27 -0.50
CA CYS A 182 -12.36 1.32 -0.27
C CYS A 182 -11.02 1.98 -0.60
N GLU A 183 -10.05 1.89 0.30
CA GLU A 183 -8.70 2.44 0.13
C GLU A 183 -7.68 1.34 -0.19
N TRP A 184 -8.00 0.45 -1.11
CA TRP A 184 -7.20 -0.74 -1.44
C TRP A 184 -6.02 -0.43 -2.35
N GLY A 185 -5.25 0.62 -2.03
CA GLY A 185 -4.17 1.12 -2.86
C GLY A 185 -3.14 0.05 -3.23
N ARG A 186 -2.64 -0.72 -2.26
CA ARG A 186 -1.69 -1.81 -2.53
C ARG A 186 -2.24 -2.80 -3.57
N PHE A 187 -3.47 -3.25 -3.41
CA PHE A 187 -4.13 -4.19 -4.31
C PHE A 187 -4.24 -3.63 -5.74
N MET A 188 -4.58 -2.36 -5.86
CA MET A 188 -4.79 -1.70 -7.15
C MET A 188 -3.49 -1.41 -7.90
N VAL A 189 -2.42 -1.01 -7.21
CA VAL A 189 -1.22 -0.49 -7.88
C VAL A 189 -0.04 -1.46 -7.90
N ALA A 190 -0.01 -2.48 -7.04
CA ALA A 190 1.09 -3.45 -7.03
C ALA A 190 1.30 -4.11 -8.41
N PRO A 191 0.26 -4.60 -9.10
CA PRO A 191 0.42 -5.26 -10.40
C PRO A 191 0.83 -4.31 -11.54
N ALA A 192 0.78 -3.01 -11.33
CA ALA A 192 1.10 -2.02 -12.38
C ALA A 192 2.60 -1.83 -12.61
N GLN A 193 3.46 -2.46 -11.81
CA GLN A 193 4.91 -2.33 -11.95
C GLN A 193 5.61 -3.66 -11.73
N ILE A 194 6.68 -3.86 -12.49
CA ILE A 194 7.70 -4.89 -12.27
C ILE A 194 9.04 -4.20 -12.04
N THR A 195 9.96 -4.87 -11.35
CA THR A 195 11.35 -4.42 -11.20
C THR A 195 12.27 -5.45 -11.84
N ILE A 196 13.15 -5.00 -12.71
CA ILE A 196 14.08 -5.86 -13.45
C ILE A 196 15.49 -5.52 -12.98
N TYR A 197 16.26 -6.56 -12.68
CA TYR A 197 17.67 -6.46 -12.34
C TYR A 197 18.52 -7.30 -13.27
N LYS A 198 19.72 -6.82 -13.54
CA LYS A 198 20.78 -7.57 -14.18
C LYS A 198 21.61 -8.30 -13.12
N ILE A 199 21.92 -9.56 -13.36
CA ILE A 199 22.92 -10.28 -12.57
C ILE A 199 24.31 -9.76 -12.97
N ILE A 200 25.08 -9.31 -11.98
CA ILE A 200 26.41 -8.73 -12.16
C ILE A 200 27.54 -9.63 -11.62
N ASP A 201 27.17 -10.63 -10.82
CA ASP A 201 28.13 -11.64 -10.34
C ASP A 201 27.41 -12.91 -9.88
N THR A 202 28.12 -14.02 -9.78
CA THR A 202 27.63 -15.29 -9.23
C THR A 202 28.69 -15.95 -8.35
N LYS A 203 28.23 -16.57 -7.24
CA LYS A 203 29.11 -17.30 -6.33
C LYS A 203 28.50 -18.63 -5.92
N LYS A 204 29.24 -19.73 -6.10
CA LYS A 204 28.81 -21.07 -5.61
C LYS A 204 28.81 -21.11 -4.09
N ILE A 205 27.77 -21.74 -3.51
CA ILE A 205 27.66 -22.01 -2.08
C ILE A 205 28.14 -23.43 -1.85
N VAL A 206 29.22 -23.57 -1.08
CA VAL A 206 29.84 -24.88 -0.76
C VAL A 206 29.53 -25.33 0.65
N GLN A 207 28.85 -24.52 1.43
CA GLN A 207 28.50 -24.78 2.82
C GLN A 207 27.46 -25.92 2.90
N LYS A 208 27.71 -26.90 3.78
CA LYS A 208 26.76 -28.00 4.04
C LYS A 208 25.57 -27.51 4.89
N GLY A 209 24.39 -28.08 4.66
CA GLY A 209 23.17 -27.77 5.42
C GLY A 209 22.46 -26.49 4.96
N VAL A 210 22.81 -25.99 3.78
CA VAL A 210 22.16 -24.85 3.12
C VAL A 210 21.48 -25.35 1.85
N ASP A 211 20.23 -24.99 1.63
CA ASP A 211 19.45 -25.43 0.47
C ASP A 211 19.88 -24.71 -0.83
N ALA A 212 20.28 -23.45 -0.73
CA ALA A 212 20.77 -22.69 -1.89
C ALA A 212 22.14 -23.19 -2.37
N LYS A 213 22.33 -23.25 -3.69
CA LYS A 213 23.57 -23.69 -4.37
C LYS A 213 24.40 -22.52 -4.88
N LYS A 214 23.74 -21.38 -5.16
CA LYS A 214 24.41 -20.19 -5.72
C LYS A 214 23.89 -18.91 -5.09
N TRP A 215 24.77 -17.93 -4.99
CA TRP A 215 24.43 -16.52 -4.89
C TRP A 215 24.38 -15.91 -6.29
N TYR A 216 23.37 -15.09 -6.52
CA TYR A 216 23.27 -14.17 -7.64
C TYR A 216 23.32 -12.75 -7.09
N VAL A 217 24.25 -11.93 -7.58
CA VAL A 217 24.39 -10.53 -7.19
C VAL A 217 23.69 -9.67 -8.25
N ILE A 218 22.78 -8.79 -7.84
CA ILE A 218 22.02 -7.90 -8.75
C ILE A 218 22.65 -6.50 -8.79
N ASP A 219 22.36 -5.76 -9.86
CA ASP A 219 22.77 -4.36 -10.06
C ASP A 219 21.88 -3.33 -9.32
N GLY A 220 21.11 -3.75 -8.35
CA GLY A 220 20.27 -2.95 -7.48
C GLY A 220 20.36 -3.39 -6.02
N SER A 221 19.42 -2.95 -5.19
CA SER A 221 19.42 -3.26 -3.75
C SER A 221 18.01 -3.44 -3.21
N PHE A 222 17.79 -4.48 -2.41
CA PHE A 222 16.53 -4.69 -1.71
C PHE A 222 16.29 -3.65 -0.61
N MET A 223 17.33 -2.98 -0.14
CA MET A 223 17.23 -1.92 0.85
C MET A 223 16.94 -0.55 0.24
N ASN A 224 17.13 -0.40 -1.08
CA ASN A 224 16.85 0.84 -1.81
C ASN A 224 15.61 0.74 -2.70
N ASP A 225 15.54 -0.31 -3.53
CA ASP A 225 14.56 -0.41 -4.62
C ASP A 225 13.33 -1.23 -4.24
N LEU A 226 13.51 -2.29 -3.43
CA LEU A 226 12.46 -3.19 -2.95
C LEU A 226 12.46 -3.27 -1.42
N ILE A 227 12.33 -2.13 -0.78
CA ILE A 227 12.53 -1.97 0.66
C ILE A 227 11.62 -2.83 1.54
N ASP A 228 10.42 -3.19 1.08
CA ASP A 228 9.54 -4.10 1.81
C ASP A 228 10.17 -5.50 1.98
N THR A 229 11.15 -5.88 1.15
CA THR A 229 11.93 -7.11 1.32
C THR A 229 12.65 -7.12 2.65
N TRP A 230 13.39 -6.07 2.93
CA TRP A 230 14.13 -5.89 4.17
C TRP A 230 13.23 -5.49 5.34
N ALA A 231 12.37 -4.49 5.15
CA ALA A 231 11.63 -3.88 6.24
C ALA A 231 10.54 -4.79 6.84
N ILE A 232 9.92 -5.64 6.03
CA ILE A 232 8.79 -6.50 6.46
C ILE A 232 8.88 -7.94 5.96
N GLY A 233 10.01 -8.34 5.41
CA GLY A 233 10.18 -9.70 4.88
C GLY A 233 9.25 -10.02 3.70
N GLN A 234 8.91 -9.00 2.88
CA GLN A 234 8.03 -9.21 1.72
C GLN A 234 8.63 -10.24 0.78
N LYS A 235 7.81 -11.21 0.38
CA LYS A 235 8.16 -12.19 -0.64
C LYS A 235 7.54 -11.79 -1.98
N TRP A 236 8.23 -12.13 -3.07
CA TRP A 236 7.90 -11.75 -4.43
C TRP A 236 7.90 -12.97 -5.34
N ALA A 237 7.08 -12.96 -6.38
CA ALA A 237 7.29 -13.86 -7.51
C ALA A 237 8.47 -13.35 -8.33
N VAL A 238 9.38 -14.24 -8.66
CA VAL A 238 10.61 -13.96 -9.42
C VAL A 238 10.70 -14.91 -10.61
N ALA A 239 11.16 -14.40 -11.76
CA ALA A 239 11.41 -15.20 -12.95
C ALA A 239 12.60 -14.63 -13.74
N PRO A 240 13.23 -15.42 -14.63
CA PRO A 240 14.15 -14.86 -15.62
C PRO A 240 13.40 -13.94 -16.59
N ALA A 241 14.03 -12.84 -17.01
CA ALA A 241 13.42 -11.83 -17.89
C ALA A 241 13.83 -11.99 -19.37
N ASN A 242 14.89 -12.72 -19.67
CA ASN A 242 15.46 -12.86 -21.00
C ASN A 242 15.46 -14.31 -21.52
N ASN A 243 14.28 -14.80 -21.94
CA ASN A 243 14.08 -16.07 -22.69
C ASN A 243 14.87 -17.32 -22.23
N ARG A 244 15.18 -17.41 -20.94
CA ARG A 244 15.89 -18.54 -20.33
C ARG A 244 14.97 -19.43 -19.49
N PHE A 245 13.71 -19.56 -19.93
CA PHE A 245 12.70 -20.34 -19.21
C PHE A 245 12.91 -21.85 -19.30
N ASP A 246 13.60 -22.31 -20.35
CA ASP A 246 13.89 -23.72 -20.57
C ASP A 246 15.25 -24.15 -20.03
N ASP A 247 16.03 -23.25 -19.45
CA ASP A 247 17.33 -23.55 -18.85
C ASP A 247 17.13 -24.43 -17.59
N LYS A 248 18.12 -25.28 -17.31
CA LYS A 248 18.15 -26.02 -16.06
C LYS A 248 18.13 -25.04 -14.86
N LEU A 249 17.22 -25.27 -13.92
CA LEU A 249 17.09 -24.43 -12.73
C LEU A 249 18.03 -24.88 -11.61
N THR A 250 18.41 -23.94 -10.76
CA THR A 250 19.14 -24.16 -9.52
C THR A 250 18.53 -23.37 -8.37
N GLU A 251 18.71 -23.85 -7.16
CA GLU A 251 18.33 -23.15 -5.93
C GLU A 251 19.31 -22.03 -5.65
N ALA A 252 18.80 -20.80 -5.62
CA ALA A 252 19.61 -19.60 -5.47
C ALA A 252 19.15 -18.72 -4.30
N TRP A 253 20.09 -17.95 -3.79
CA TRP A 253 19.85 -16.73 -3.04
C TRP A 253 20.28 -15.54 -3.88
N ILE A 254 19.62 -14.41 -3.67
CA ILE A 254 19.91 -13.17 -4.40
C ILE A 254 20.41 -12.14 -3.39
N SER A 255 21.54 -11.48 -3.69
CA SER A 255 22.03 -10.34 -2.91
C SER A 255 21.96 -9.07 -3.75
N GLY A 256 21.69 -7.95 -3.09
CA GLY A 256 21.90 -6.63 -3.68
C GLY A 256 23.39 -6.29 -3.85
N SER A 257 23.65 -5.12 -4.43
CA SER A 257 25.00 -4.60 -4.68
C SER A 257 25.55 -3.74 -3.53
N SER A 258 24.78 -3.55 -2.45
CA SER A 258 25.29 -2.85 -1.27
C SER A 258 26.29 -3.70 -0.48
N CYS A 259 27.06 -3.07 0.41
CA CYS A 259 27.98 -3.79 1.32
C CYS A 259 27.26 -4.34 2.57
N ASP A 260 25.94 -4.18 2.67
CA ASP A 260 25.15 -4.62 3.81
C ASP A 260 24.78 -6.10 3.67
N SER A 261 25.04 -6.90 4.72
CA SER A 261 24.75 -8.34 4.72
C SER A 261 23.25 -8.65 4.76
N ASP A 262 22.40 -7.69 5.13
CA ASP A 262 20.96 -7.84 5.12
C ASP A 262 20.31 -7.51 3.75
N ASP A 263 21.12 -7.07 2.77
CA ASP A 263 20.70 -6.80 1.40
C ASP A 263 20.53 -8.10 0.60
N ILE A 264 19.61 -8.95 1.04
CA ILE A 264 19.40 -10.31 0.52
C ILE A 264 17.94 -10.64 0.28
N TYR A 265 17.71 -11.57 -0.65
CA TYR A 265 16.42 -12.19 -0.89
C TYR A 265 16.55 -13.71 -1.03
N THR A 266 15.82 -14.45 -0.20
CA THR A 266 15.91 -15.91 -0.12
C THR A 266 14.69 -16.62 -0.68
N GLY A 267 13.75 -15.93 -1.34
CA GLY A 267 12.54 -16.54 -1.88
C GLY A 267 11.46 -16.84 -0.84
N VAL A 268 10.39 -17.51 -1.29
CA VAL A 268 9.23 -17.91 -0.47
C VAL A 268 9.57 -19.08 0.43
N ASP A 269 10.19 -20.12 -0.17
CA ASP A 269 10.50 -21.38 0.48
C ASP A 269 11.97 -21.47 0.93
N GLY A 270 12.60 -20.32 1.19
CA GLY A 270 14.00 -20.24 1.60
C GLY A 270 14.99 -20.22 0.44
N VAL A 271 14.55 -20.44 -0.79
CA VAL A 271 15.35 -20.35 -2.03
C VAL A 271 14.52 -19.78 -3.17
N VAL A 272 15.21 -19.30 -4.22
CA VAL A 272 14.63 -18.92 -5.51
C VAL A 272 15.08 -19.91 -6.57
N GLN A 273 14.16 -20.39 -7.41
CA GLN A 273 14.47 -21.23 -8.55
C GLN A 273 14.81 -20.34 -9.75
N LEU A 274 16.08 -20.35 -10.18
CA LEU A 274 16.57 -19.53 -11.31
C LEU A 274 17.40 -20.41 -12.26
N PRO A 275 17.59 -19.99 -13.52
CA PRO A 275 18.50 -20.66 -14.44
C PRO A 275 19.87 -20.89 -13.81
N ASP A 276 20.44 -22.10 -14.01
CA ASP A 276 21.81 -22.41 -13.54
C ASP A 276 22.83 -21.68 -14.42
N TYR A 277 23.12 -20.45 -14.02
CA TYR A 277 23.90 -19.48 -14.79
C TYR A 277 25.20 -19.15 -14.05
N ASP A 278 26.31 -19.17 -14.75
CA ASP A 278 27.57 -18.57 -14.30
C ASP A 278 27.73 -17.22 -15.01
N PHE A 279 28.15 -16.21 -14.26
CA PHE A 279 28.18 -14.83 -14.76
C PHE A 279 28.99 -14.70 -16.08
N ASP A 280 28.33 -14.15 -17.11
CA ASP A 280 28.93 -13.76 -18.38
C ASP A 280 28.55 -12.31 -18.69
N GLN A 281 29.54 -11.44 -18.79
CA GLN A 281 29.33 -10.02 -19.09
C GLN A 281 28.69 -9.79 -20.46
N ASN A 282 28.93 -10.68 -21.44
CA ASN A 282 28.41 -10.56 -22.81
C ASN A 282 26.97 -11.11 -22.97
N ASP A 283 26.54 -11.98 -22.05
CA ASP A 283 25.18 -12.55 -22.03
C ASP A 283 24.62 -12.55 -20.61
N PRO A 284 24.36 -11.36 -20.03
CA PRO A 284 23.94 -11.25 -18.64
C PRO A 284 22.52 -11.79 -18.42
N LEU A 285 22.33 -12.58 -17.37
CA LEU A 285 21.00 -12.97 -16.91
C LEU A 285 20.29 -11.75 -16.33
N HIS A 286 19.05 -11.52 -16.76
CA HIS A 286 18.13 -10.56 -16.13
C HIS A 286 17.03 -11.30 -15.41
N ILE A 287 16.65 -10.81 -14.23
CA ILE A 287 15.55 -11.36 -13.43
C ILE A 287 14.51 -10.28 -13.16
N VAL A 288 13.26 -10.68 -13.09
CA VAL A 288 12.11 -9.82 -12.86
C VAL A 288 11.44 -10.16 -11.54
N PHE A 289 11.17 -9.13 -10.74
CA PHE A 289 10.31 -9.16 -9.57
C PHE A 289 8.95 -8.59 -9.94
N PHE A 290 7.88 -9.34 -9.70
CA PHE A 290 6.53 -8.96 -10.09
C PHE A 290 5.81 -8.19 -8.98
N ASP A 291 4.77 -7.43 -9.37
CA ASP A 291 3.84 -6.75 -8.47
C ASP A 291 4.51 -5.70 -7.55
N THR A 292 5.54 -5.02 -8.05
CA THR A 292 6.36 -4.08 -7.26
C THR A 292 5.81 -2.64 -7.23
N GLY A 293 4.59 -2.39 -7.76
CA GLY A 293 4.04 -1.03 -7.92
C GLY A 293 3.59 -0.33 -6.64
N ALA A 294 3.46 -1.08 -5.53
CA ALA A 294 2.98 -0.51 -4.28
C ALA A 294 4.13 -0.25 -3.30
N TYR A 295 4.26 1.00 -2.85
CA TYR A 295 5.19 1.49 -1.83
C TYR A 295 6.67 1.54 -2.22
N GLN A 296 7.18 0.62 -3.03
CA GLN A 296 8.63 0.47 -3.23
C GLN A 296 9.28 1.77 -3.70
N ASP A 297 8.73 2.40 -4.73
CA ASP A 297 9.24 3.66 -5.26
C ASP A 297 9.07 4.84 -4.26
N ALA A 298 8.00 4.83 -3.46
CA ALA A 298 7.72 5.88 -2.47
C ALA A 298 8.56 5.76 -1.19
N LEU A 299 8.98 4.55 -0.84
CA LEU A 299 9.84 4.25 0.31
C LEU A 299 11.31 4.10 -0.06
N ALA A 300 11.65 4.22 -1.35
CA ALA A 300 13.03 4.10 -1.83
C ALA A 300 14.02 4.92 -1.00
N SER A 301 15.19 4.39 -0.76
CA SER A 301 16.23 5.01 0.03
C SER A 301 17.52 5.19 -0.78
N HIS A 302 18.48 5.88 -0.20
CA HIS A 302 19.86 5.97 -0.73
C HIS A 302 20.85 5.27 0.21
N HIS A 303 20.45 4.12 0.78
CA HIS A 303 21.37 3.32 1.61
C HIS A 303 22.64 2.98 0.82
N CYS A 304 23.81 3.09 1.46
CA CYS A 304 25.13 3.00 0.82
C CYS A 304 25.32 3.95 -0.38
N MET A 305 24.61 5.08 -0.43
CA MET A 305 24.68 6.10 -1.50
C MET A 305 24.30 5.56 -2.88
N LEU A 306 23.57 4.45 -2.96
CA LEU A 306 23.12 3.90 -4.22
C LEU A 306 22.02 4.77 -4.85
N SER A 307 22.06 4.91 -6.17
CA SER A 307 21.11 5.72 -6.94
C SER A 307 19.82 4.96 -7.24
N SER A 308 18.70 5.68 -7.30
CA SER A 308 17.43 5.10 -7.76
C SER A 308 17.52 4.66 -9.24
N PRO A 309 16.85 3.55 -9.61
CA PRO A 309 16.92 3.01 -10.96
C PRO A 309 16.16 3.86 -11.99
N LEU A 310 16.43 3.60 -13.27
CA LEU A 310 15.62 4.07 -14.39
C LEU A 310 14.18 3.57 -14.23
N LYS A 311 13.19 4.47 -14.45
CA LYS A 311 11.78 4.11 -14.52
C LYS A 311 11.22 4.36 -15.91
N ILE A 312 10.63 3.33 -16.49
CA ILE A 312 9.97 3.41 -17.79
C ILE A 312 8.48 3.11 -17.67
N ILE A 313 7.70 3.66 -18.57
CA ILE A 313 6.30 3.29 -18.79
C ILE A 313 6.26 2.57 -20.14
N ALA A 314 5.72 1.35 -20.13
CA ALA A 314 5.47 0.57 -21.35
C ALA A 314 3.94 0.46 -21.52
N GLU A 315 3.42 1.03 -22.61
CA GLU A 315 1.99 1.02 -22.90
C GLU A 315 1.77 0.91 -24.41
N ASN A 316 0.91 -0.01 -24.83
CA ASN A 316 0.54 -0.22 -26.24
C ASN A 316 1.74 -0.34 -27.21
N GLY A 317 2.82 -0.98 -26.75
CA GLY A 317 4.06 -1.12 -27.55
C GLY A 317 4.99 0.09 -27.55
N HIS A 318 4.62 1.16 -26.88
CA HIS A 318 5.45 2.35 -26.69
C HIS A 318 6.18 2.31 -25.35
N ILE A 319 7.41 2.82 -25.33
CA ILE A 319 8.23 2.93 -24.13
C ILE A 319 8.59 4.40 -23.91
N VAL A 320 8.29 4.90 -22.70
CA VAL A 320 8.60 6.28 -22.32
C VAL A 320 9.41 6.27 -21.02
N VAL A 321 10.46 7.07 -20.96
CA VAL A 321 11.25 7.27 -19.74
C VAL A 321 10.46 8.19 -18.80
N ALA A 322 9.93 7.64 -17.71
CA ALA A 322 9.22 8.40 -16.68
C ALA A 322 10.18 9.07 -15.68
N ARG A 323 11.28 8.39 -15.34
CA ARG A 323 12.36 8.92 -14.49
C ARG A 323 13.68 8.35 -14.96
N LYS A 324 14.66 9.22 -15.22
CA LYS A 324 16.02 8.78 -15.48
C LYS A 324 16.64 8.13 -14.24
N ARG A 325 17.64 7.28 -14.42
CA ARG A 325 18.50 6.85 -13.31
C ARG A 325 19.13 8.11 -12.67
N GLU A 326 19.17 8.15 -11.36
CA GLU A 326 19.83 9.25 -10.66
C GLU A 326 21.35 9.23 -10.93
N SER A 327 21.91 10.40 -11.14
CA SER A 327 23.36 10.61 -11.17
C SER A 327 23.92 10.72 -9.75
N SER A 328 25.25 10.68 -9.64
CA SER A 328 25.95 10.93 -8.37
C SER A 328 25.65 12.33 -7.81
N GLU A 329 25.47 13.32 -8.69
CA GLU A 329 25.08 14.67 -8.31
C GLU A 329 23.65 14.74 -7.75
N ASP A 330 22.71 13.97 -8.31
CA ASP A 330 21.34 13.92 -7.81
C ASP A 330 21.28 13.31 -6.42
N VAL A 331 22.01 12.22 -6.19
CA VAL A 331 22.16 11.61 -4.87
C VAL A 331 22.85 12.58 -3.91
N GLY A 332 23.98 13.20 -4.32
CA GLY A 332 24.72 14.15 -3.51
C GLY A 332 23.91 15.35 -3.02
N LYS A 333 23.02 15.89 -3.88
CA LYS A 333 22.09 16.97 -3.49
C LYS A 333 21.17 16.59 -2.33
N SER A 334 20.78 15.33 -2.21
CA SER A 334 19.96 14.84 -1.10
C SER A 334 20.70 14.87 0.23
N PHE A 335 22.03 14.92 0.19
CA PHE A 335 22.94 14.99 1.35
C PHE A 335 23.58 16.37 1.53
N GLY A 336 23.21 17.36 0.73
CA GLY A 336 23.69 18.74 0.86
C GLY A 336 25.01 19.03 0.11
N TRP A 337 25.32 18.26 -0.90
CA TRP A 337 26.51 18.46 -1.76
C TRP A 337 26.20 19.33 -2.96
#